data_42db7398d941a09b935836324f0767e8
#
_entry.id   42db7398d941a09b935836324f0767e8
#
_cell.length_a   1.000
_cell.length_b   1.000
_cell.length_c   1.000
_cell.angle_alpha   90.00
_cell.angle_beta   90.00
_cell.angle_gamma   90.00
#
_symmetry.space_group_name_H-M   'P 1'
#
loop_
_entity.id
_entity.type
_entity.pdbx_description
1 polymer ?
#
loop_
_entity_poly.entity_id
_entity_poly.type
_entity_poly.pdbx_seq_one_letter_code
_entity_poly.pdbx_strand_id
1 'polypeptide(L)'
;FEDRYTKFLAWYLGKEKPEIKNAEETQEKDIINHPEHYTKGGIEVREFIDSWHLDFNSGNVIKYVVRAPYKGTELQDLKKAQNYLNHLIELKEKEEANK
;
A
#
# COMPACT_ATOMS: atom_id res chain seq x y z
N PHE A 1 9.15 7.81 -11.12
CA PHE A 1 8.08 6.96 -10.95
C PHE A 1 8.43 5.81 -10.07
N GLU A 2 9.40 5.07 -10.40
CA GLU A 2 9.82 4.04 -9.62
C GLU A 2 10.30 4.66 -8.35
N ASP A 3 10.77 5.89 -8.40
CA ASP A 3 11.19 6.55 -7.24
C ASP A 3 10.11 6.79 -6.24
N ARG A 4 8.89 7.02 -6.71
CA ARG A 4 7.81 7.25 -5.80
C ARG A 4 7.53 6.03 -4.99
N TYR A 5 7.53 4.88 -5.61
CA TYR A 5 7.23 3.66 -4.91
C TYR A 5 8.36 3.37 -3.95
N THR A 6 9.61 3.61 -4.35
CA THR A 6 10.74 3.36 -3.50
C THR A 6 10.69 4.29 -2.30
N LYS A 7 10.33 5.55 -2.51
CA LYS A 7 10.26 6.47 -1.40
C LYS A 7 9.14 6.09 -0.44
N PHE A 8 8.05 5.61 -0.99
CA PHE A 8 6.94 5.21 -0.14
C PHE A 8 7.38 4.05 0.75
N LEU A 9 8.06 3.07 0.19
CA LEU A 9 8.52 1.94 0.96
C LEU A 9 9.56 2.37 1.96
N ALA A 10 10.46 3.24 1.56
CA ALA A 10 11.50 3.71 2.47
C ALA A 10 10.89 4.45 3.65
N TRP A 11 9.89 5.28 3.37
CA TRP A 11 9.23 6.00 4.43
C TRP A 11 8.53 5.03 5.37
N TYR A 12 7.84 4.07 4.82
CA TYR A 12 7.10 3.11 5.60
C TYR A 12 8.05 2.26 6.43
N LEU A 13 9.10 1.77 5.81
CA LEU A 13 10.06 0.95 6.52
C LEU A 13 10.85 1.75 7.53
N GLY A 14 11.07 3.01 7.23
CA GLY A 14 11.79 3.84 8.15
C GLY A 14 11.04 4.01 9.44
N LYS A 15 9.73 3.92 9.38
CA LYS A 15 8.98 4.07 10.59
C LYS A 15 9.08 2.85 11.42
N GLU A 16 9.58 1.81 10.87
CA GLU A 16 9.69 0.60 11.62
C GLU A 16 10.98 0.55 12.39
N LYS A 17 11.91 1.35 12.06
CA LYS A 17 13.10 1.26 12.68
C LYS A 17 13.13 1.81 13.98
N PRO A 18 12.34 2.24 14.50
CA PRO A 18 12.23 2.82 15.67
C PRO A 18 12.84 2.06 16.65
N GLU A 19 13.49 2.43 17.27
CA GLU A 19 13.97 1.79 18.13
C GLU A 19 13.06 1.34 19.03
N ILE A 20 12.62 0.30 18.95
CA ILE A 20 11.68 -0.24 19.70
C ILE A 20 12.34 -0.58 20.92
N LYS A 21 12.02 -0.13 21.91
CA LYS A 21 12.52 -0.44 23.11
C LYS A 21 11.99 -1.59 23.78
N ASN A 22 10.82 -1.81 23.91
CA ASN A 22 10.21 -2.90 24.62
C ASN A 22 9.46 -3.83 23.81
N ALA A 23 9.65 -5.03 23.96
CA ALA A 23 8.94 -6.03 23.21
C ALA A 23 7.48 -6.02 23.51
N GLU A 24 7.13 -5.83 24.70
CA GLU A 24 5.75 -5.85 25.03
C GLU A 24 5.06 -4.71 24.39
N GLU A 25 5.64 -3.57 24.42
CA GLU A 25 5.04 -2.46 23.80
C GLU A 25 4.93 -2.72 22.34
N THR A 26 5.88 -3.33 21.79
CA THR A 26 5.88 -3.59 20.37
C THR A 26 4.68 -4.39 19.98
N GLN A 27 4.36 -5.37 20.72
CA GLN A 27 3.26 -6.18 20.36
C GLN A 27 1.98 -5.44 20.29
N GLU A 28 1.70 -4.64 21.18
CA GLU A 28 0.48 -3.93 21.12
C GLU A 28 0.52 -2.77 20.25
N LYS A 29 1.64 -2.14 20.09
CA LYS A 29 1.64 -0.98 19.27
C LYS A 29 2.14 -1.22 17.92
N ASP A 30 2.18 -2.42 17.45
CA ASP A 30 2.67 -2.74 16.13
C ASP A 30 1.72 -2.24 15.06
N ILE A 31 0.91 -1.28 15.37
CA ILE A 31 -0.02 -0.75 14.39
C ILE A 31 0.71 0.12 13.39
N ILE A 32 1.91 0.56 13.67
CA ILE A 32 2.65 1.35 12.71
C ILE A 32 3.30 0.46 11.68
N ASN A 33 3.90 -0.63 12.10
CA ASN A 33 4.54 -1.53 11.18
C ASN A 33 3.53 -2.45 10.49
N HIS A 34 2.52 -2.85 11.22
CA HIS A 34 1.53 -3.77 10.67
C HIS A 34 0.15 -3.24 11.04
N PRO A 35 -0.28 -2.18 10.38
CA PRO A 35 -1.58 -1.59 10.70
C PRO A 35 -2.68 -2.63 10.56
N GLU A 36 -3.58 -2.61 11.49
CA GLU A 36 -4.63 -3.59 11.53
C GLU A 36 -5.41 -3.74 10.24
N HIS A 37 -5.73 -2.63 9.60
CA HIS A 37 -6.52 -2.73 8.38
C HIS A 37 -5.73 -3.26 7.18
N TYR A 38 -4.46 -3.61 7.38
CA TYR A 38 -3.68 -4.19 6.31
C TYR A 38 -3.35 -5.64 6.67
N THR A 39 -3.66 -6.08 7.86
CA THR A 39 -3.30 -7.43 8.28
C THR A 39 -4.49 -8.28 8.66
N LYS A 40 -5.71 -7.84 8.28
CA LYS A 40 -6.87 -8.63 8.62
C LYS A 40 -6.88 -9.98 7.94
N GLY A 41 -6.29 -10.09 6.79
CA GLY A 41 -6.26 -11.35 6.08
C GLY A 41 -5.05 -12.15 6.48
N GLY A 42 -4.82 -13.27 5.87
CA GLY A 42 -3.68 -14.10 6.16
C GLY A 42 -2.38 -13.57 5.61
N ILE A 43 -2.43 -12.61 4.71
CA ILE A 43 -1.25 -12.06 4.09
C ILE A 43 -1.32 -10.55 4.21
N GLU A 44 -0.23 -9.92 4.63
CA GLU A 44 -0.22 -8.47 4.73
C GLU A 44 -0.22 -7.86 3.35
N VAL A 45 -0.88 -6.73 3.21
CA VAL A 45 -0.96 -6.05 1.93
C VAL A 45 0.44 -5.69 1.45
N ARG A 46 1.31 -5.23 2.35
CA ARG A 46 2.65 -4.85 1.97
C ARG A 46 3.41 -6.05 1.43
N GLU A 47 3.26 -7.19 2.07
CA GLU A 47 3.94 -8.38 1.62
C GLU A 47 3.45 -8.80 0.23
N PHE A 48 2.15 -8.66 0.01
CA PHE A 48 1.58 -9.02 -1.27
C PHE A 48 2.15 -8.13 -2.36
N ILE A 49 2.17 -6.82 -2.12
CA ILE A 49 2.65 -5.87 -3.10
C ILE A 49 4.11 -6.13 -3.42
N ASP A 50 4.92 -6.38 -2.39
CA ASP A 50 6.32 -6.65 -2.58
C ASP A 50 6.55 -7.96 -3.32
N SER A 51 5.81 -8.97 -2.95
CA SER A 51 6.00 -10.28 -3.53
C SER A 51 5.72 -10.29 -5.02
N TRP A 52 4.72 -9.52 -5.45
CA TRP A 52 4.38 -9.47 -6.85
C TRP A 52 5.08 -8.33 -7.58
N HIS A 53 5.95 -7.61 -6.88
CA HIS A 53 6.71 -6.49 -7.46
C HIS A 53 5.78 -5.50 -8.17
N LEU A 54 4.70 -5.12 -7.52
CA LEU A 54 3.76 -4.21 -8.13
C LEU A 54 4.32 -2.79 -8.13
N ASP A 55 3.96 -2.02 -9.15
CA ASP A 55 4.44 -0.66 -9.24
C ASP A 55 3.61 0.22 -8.29
N PHE A 56 3.89 1.50 -8.29
CA PHE A 56 3.26 2.42 -7.36
C PHE A 56 1.75 2.46 -7.56
N ASN A 57 1.31 2.58 -8.80
CA ASN A 57 -0.13 2.69 -9.05
C ASN A 57 -0.86 1.41 -8.72
N SER A 58 -0.31 0.27 -9.14
CA SER A 58 -0.96 -1.01 -8.86
C SER A 58 -0.99 -1.27 -7.38
N GLY A 59 0.09 -0.95 -6.68
CA GLY A 59 0.14 -1.14 -5.24
C GLY A 59 -0.89 -0.30 -4.52
N ASN A 60 -1.09 0.94 -4.99
CA ASN A 60 -2.08 1.79 -4.35
C ASN A 60 -3.50 1.31 -4.62
N VAL A 61 -3.75 0.76 -5.80
CA VAL A 61 -5.06 0.20 -6.07
C VAL A 61 -5.35 -0.90 -5.07
N ILE A 62 -4.42 -1.83 -4.90
CA ILE A 62 -4.61 -2.93 -3.98
C ILE A 62 -4.77 -2.43 -2.55
N LYS A 63 -3.93 -1.49 -2.15
CA LYS A 63 -3.99 -0.98 -0.80
C LYS A 63 -5.35 -0.37 -0.49
N TYR A 64 -5.86 0.47 -1.36
CA TYR A 64 -7.10 1.14 -1.08
C TYR A 64 -8.30 0.20 -1.15
N VAL A 65 -8.26 -0.77 -2.04
CA VAL A 65 -9.35 -1.72 -2.15
C VAL A 65 -9.41 -2.58 -0.88
N VAL A 66 -8.25 -3.03 -0.42
CA VAL A 66 -8.21 -3.92 0.73
C VAL A 66 -8.65 -3.21 2.00
N ARG A 67 -8.23 -1.98 2.19
CA ARG A 67 -8.56 -1.32 3.43
C ARG A 67 -9.91 -0.64 3.46
N ALA A 68 -10.51 -0.46 2.29
CA ALA A 68 -11.77 0.26 2.20
C ALA A 68 -12.82 -0.17 3.22
N PRO A 69 -13.11 -1.45 3.34
CA PRO A 69 -14.17 -1.86 4.26
C PRO A 69 -13.84 -1.68 5.74
N TYR A 70 -12.59 -1.41 6.04
CA TYR A 70 -12.20 -1.33 7.43
C TYR A 70 -11.91 0.07 7.94
N LYS A 71 -11.98 1.06 7.07
CA LYS A 71 -11.65 2.39 7.49
C LYS A 71 -12.84 3.31 7.76
N GLY A 72 -13.99 2.90 7.45
CA GLY A 72 -15.15 3.76 7.65
C GLY A 72 -15.36 4.77 6.53
N THR A 73 -14.48 4.78 5.54
CA THR A 73 -14.64 5.68 4.40
C THR A 73 -14.56 4.83 3.14
N GLU A 74 -15.32 3.77 3.12
CA GLU A 74 -15.23 2.79 2.05
C GLU A 74 -15.37 3.37 0.66
N LEU A 75 -16.41 4.15 0.43
CA LEU A 75 -16.63 4.69 -0.90
C LEU A 75 -15.48 5.60 -1.32
N GLN A 76 -14.99 6.41 -0.39
CA GLN A 76 -13.93 7.32 -0.70
C GLN A 76 -12.65 6.56 -1.05
N ASP A 77 -12.35 5.49 -0.32
CA ASP A 77 -11.16 4.71 -0.59
C ASP A 77 -11.29 3.99 -1.92
N LEU A 78 -12.48 3.52 -2.25
CA LEU A 78 -12.67 2.85 -3.53
C LEU A 78 -12.48 3.84 -4.67
N LYS A 79 -12.90 5.08 -4.48
CA LYS A 79 -12.70 6.08 -5.52
C LYS A 79 -11.22 6.43 -5.66
N LYS A 80 -10.47 6.36 -4.59
CA LYS A 80 -9.04 6.58 -4.67
C LYS A 80 -8.40 5.45 -5.47
N ALA A 81 -8.84 4.23 -5.22
CA ALA A 81 -8.33 3.08 -5.96
C ALA A 81 -8.64 3.27 -7.44
N GLN A 82 -9.85 3.72 -7.74
CA GLN A 82 -10.25 3.92 -9.12
C GLN A 82 -9.36 4.98 -9.79
N ASN A 83 -9.01 6.02 -9.07
CA ASN A 83 -8.20 7.08 -9.60
C ASN A 83 -6.81 6.54 -9.98
N TYR A 84 -6.22 5.72 -9.12
CA TYR A 84 -4.92 5.15 -9.41
C TYR A 84 -5.01 4.16 -10.57
N LEU A 85 -6.11 3.42 -10.64
CA LEU A 85 -6.27 2.46 -11.71
C LEU A 85 -6.45 3.19 -13.05
N ASN A 86 -7.20 4.28 -13.06
CA ASN A 86 -7.38 5.05 -14.28
C ASN A 86 -6.04 5.59 -14.76
N HIS A 87 -5.22 6.05 -13.84
CA HIS A 87 -3.91 6.57 -14.22
C HIS A 87 -3.05 5.46 -14.82
N LEU A 88 -3.12 4.27 -14.24
CA LEU A 88 -2.35 3.16 -14.74
C LEU A 88 -2.80 2.79 -16.14
N ILE A 89 -4.11 2.82 -16.37
CA ILE A 89 -4.64 2.51 -17.70
C ILE A 89 -4.15 3.55 -18.70
N GLU A 90 -4.15 4.82 -18.32
CA GLU A 90 -3.66 5.86 -19.23
C GLU A 90 -2.21 5.63 -19.60
N LEU A 91 -1.40 5.23 -18.64
CA LEU A 91 -0.01 4.99 -18.91
C LEU A 91 0.16 3.84 -19.91
N LYS A 92 -0.65 2.80 -19.73
CA LYS A 92 -0.54 1.65 -20.61
C LYS A 92 -1.06 1.99 -22.02
N GLU A 93 -2.07 2.82 -22.10
CA GLU A 93 -2.57 3.23 -23.39
C GLU A 93 -1.52 4.04 -24.14
N LYS A 94 -0.75 4.85 -23.42
CA LYS A 94 0.29 5.61 -24.06
C LYS A 94 1.39 4.69 -24.56
N GLU A 95 1.71 3.67 -23.81
CA GLU A 95 2.72 2.72 -24.23
C GLU A 95 2.27 2.01 -25.49
N GLU A 96 1.00 1.63 -25.53
CA GLU A 96 0.51 0.94 -26.72
C GLU A 96 0.50 1.86 -27.91
N ALA A 97 0.17 3.10 -27.72
CA ALA A 97 0.14 4.04 -28.83
C ALA A 97 1.53 4.32 -29.37
N ASN A 98 2.56 4.17 -28.56
CA ASN A 98 3.88 4.43 -28.99
C ASN A 98 4.60 3.22 -29.56
N LYS A 99 3.97 2.11 -29.66
CA LYS A 99 4.60 0.94 -30.21
C LYS A 99 4.61 0.95 -31.74
#